data_133a58fcb8adcb7fba982fa3771f8971
#
_entry.id   133a58fcb8adcb7fba982fa3771f8971
#
_cell.length_a   1.000
_cell.length_b   1.000
_cell.length_c   1.000
_cell.angle_alpha   90.00
_cell.angle_beta   90.00
_cell.angle_gamma   90.00
#
_symmetry.space_group_name_H-M   'P 1'
#
loop_
_entity.id
_entity.type
_entity.pdbx_description
1 polymer ?
#
loop_
_entity_poly.entity_id
_entity_poly.type
_entity_poly.pdbx_seq_one_letter_code
_entity_poly.pdbx_strand_id
1 'polypeptide(L)'
;MVKGKRGMAIVIALIVLTCHLLFSAQTVHAEDSEGTQIAATLFVLKNASEVSNAKIHWAPVNGANEYELYRSENNEPFILLQTLTGTTMDDYDLTIGSTYRYQVKAYGGSSLITSAVSPEYAPHTLPDNLTTFDNTNQSTLNLPNELKVGDTYYRFNFVPKSSGGFGQMIQQTSTDDSTYGNDKVVLSYTDHPDLANSKFEGINVLYHAPTNKFVFWAHYENSTDYTLARVSVASATPGENFTFHKSFRPEGNESRDISIFKDDDDSAYLISTANNNSDTILYKLTSDWLDVENQVSVIYQDQHRELPKVIKKDGVYYLFSSQAAGWYPSIPMYSSASSIDGEWSELRTIGNTSTFSAQSGSVMRVKPNTGNQVIMVAYRWMFGWAGTENGTTEERLLPVTFSNGYAFYDYFDQVLYSANDDVVVPVQDGKLLSQGKPATAQTATGTNPANYANDGNYQTEWIGTGSSWPHWWKVDLGSVQEIHNVQISWWMQKGSEGFYKYKIETSTDNVNWTEALDRTNNTSYGFTSDTLSSPARYVRIQMESAKLHNNPSNWYTPRLWEVKVFGADEE
;
A
#
# COMPACT_ATOMS: atom_id res chain seq x y z
N MET A 1 39.01 -71.43 -12.50
CA MET A 1 39.65 -71.06 -11.23
C MET A 1 39.30 -69.60 -10.91
N VAL A 2 38.67 -69.41 -9.79
CA VAL A 2 38.07 -68.19 -9.23
C VAL A 2 39.15 -67.27 -8.65
N LYS A 3 39.03 -65.96 -8.89
CA LYS A 3 39.48 -64.85 -8.05
C LYS A 3 39.41 -63.59 -8.98
N GLY A 4 38.80 -62.50 -8.69
CA GLY A 4 38.35 -61.83 -7.54
C GLY A 4 37.53 -60.66 -7.99
N LYS A 5 36.30 -60.53 -7.50
CA LYS A 5 35.44 -59.36 -7.57
C LYS A 5 35.07 -58.96 -6.15
N ARG A 6 35.96 -58.27 -5.47
CA ARG A 6 35.66 -57.70 -4.13
C ARG A 6 36.37 -56.38 -3.84
N GLY A 7 36.70 -55.60 -4.87
CA GLY A 7 37.44 -54.34 -4.66
C GLY A 7 36.75 -53.08 -5.14
N MET A 8 35.56 -53.13 -5.74
CA MET A 8 34.96 -51.97 -6.41
C MET A 8 33.66 -51.44 -5.76
N ALA A 9 33.16 -52.11 -4.73
CA ALA A 9 31.92 -51.66 -4.06
C ALA A 9 32.14 -50.74 -2.87
N ILE A 10 33.34 -50.65 -2.32
CA ILE A 10 33.64 -49.83 -1.13
C ILE A 10 34.07 -48.40 -1.52
N VAL A 11 34.64 -48.19 -2.71
CA VAL A 11 35.07 -46.86 -3.18
C VAL A 11 33.90 -46.01 -3.65
N ILE A 12 32.84 -46.63 -4.20
CA ILE A 12 31.64 -45.88 -4.66
C ILE A 12 30.76 -45.43 -3.48
N ALA A 13 30.75 -46.20 -2.38
CA ALA A 13 29.99 -45.82 -1.18
C ALA A 13 30.64 -44.64 -0.42
N LEU A 14 31.96 -44.47 -0.48
CA LEU A 14 32.68 -43.36 0.18
C LEU A 14 32.59 -42.04 -0.61
N ILE A 15 32.50 -42.12 -1.94
CA ILE A 15 32.35 -40.90 -2.80
C ILE A 15 30.94 -40.36 -2.74
N VAL A 16 29.92 -41.21 -2.57
CA VAL A 16 28.54 -40.75 -2.40
C VAL A 16 28.29 -40.14 -1.01
N LEU A 17 29.00 -40.64 0.02
CA LEU A 17 28.84 -40.06 1.38
C LEU A 17 29.59 -38.74 1.57
N THR A 18 30.66 -38.48 0.82
CA THR A 18 31.36 -37.19 0.85
C THR A 18 30.70 -36.11 0.00
N CYS A 19 29.93 -36.46 -1.04
CA CYS A 19 29.14 -35.50 -1.78
C CYS A 19 27.84 -35.06 -1.05
N HIS A 20 27.30 -35.88 -0.15
CA HIS A 20 26.12 -35.48 0.63
C HIS A 20 26.45 -34.62 1.87
N LEU A 21 27.72 -34.56 2.27
CA LEU A 21 28.17 -33.71 3.38
C LEU A 21 28.68 -32.33 2.92
N LEU A 22 28.73 -32.09 1.60
CA LEU A 22 29.15 -30.79 1.03
C LEU A 22 27.96 -29.94 0.49
N PHE A 23 26.71 -30.45 0.57
CA PHE A 23 25.50 -29.71 0.18
C PHE A 23 24.60 -29.30 1.34
N SER A 24 25.07 -29.38 2.57
CA SER A 24 24.42 -28.80 3.73
C SER A 24 25.22 -27.62 4.31
N ALA A 25 25.96 -26.90 3.50
CA ALA A 25 26.17 -25.50 3.77
C ALA A 25 24.84 -24.81 3.40
N GLN A 26 23.84 -24.90 4.28
CA GLN A 26 22.92 -23.78 4.41
C GLN A 26 23.82 -22.55 4.45
N THR A 27 23.77 -21.73 3.40
CA THR A 27 24.05 -20.32 3.57
C THR A 27 23.14 -19.92 4.71
N VAL A 28 23.74 -19.76 5.89
CA VAL A 28 23.16 -18.92 6.92
C VAL A 28 23.11 -17.57 6.21
N HIS A 29 21.94 -17.23 5.65
CA HIS A 29 21.63 -15.86 5.37
C HIS A 29 21.95 -15.14 6.67
N ALA A 30 22.78 -14.12 6.59
CA ALA A 30 22.95 -13.22 7.70
C ALA A 30 21.52 -12.90 8.14
N GLU A 31 21.12 -13.41 9.30
CA GLU A 31 19.93 -12.92 9.96
C GLU A 31 20.14 -11.42 10.00
N ASP A 32 19.26 -10.67 9.32
CA ASP A 32 19.20 -9.24 9.49
C ASP A 32 19.07 -9.00 10.99
N SER A 33 20.17 -8.64 11.62
CA SER A 33 20.21 -8.17 13.00
C SER A 33 19.62 -6.76 13.08
N GLU A 34 18.71 -6.43 12.16
CA GLU A 34 17.93 -5.23 12.22
C GLU A 34 16.85 -5.44 13.28
N GLY A 35 17.08 -4.80 14.42
CA GLY A 35 16.09 -4.68 15.47
C GLY A 35 14.78 -4.13 14.90
N THR A 36 13.65 -4.34 15.56
CA THR A 36 12.37 -3.77 15.13
C THR A 36 12.51 -2.28 14.81
N GLN A 37 11.77 -1.82 13.80
CA GLN A 37 11.77 -0.42 13.38
C GLN A 37 10.46 0.23 13.81
N ILE A 38 10.54 1.45 14.29
CA ILE A 38 9.41 2.21 14.83
C ILE A 38 9.34 3.58 14.15
N ALA A 39 8.13 4.02 13.83
CA ALA A 39 7.85 5.35 13.32
C ALA A 39 6.53 5.89 13.93
N ALA A 40 6.25 7.17 13.71
CA ALA A 40 4.98 7.76 14.04
C ALA A 40 4.47 8.66 12.89
N THR A 41 3.19 8.59 12.63
CA THR A 41 2.47 9.48 11.73
C THR A 41 1.73 10.51 12.58
N LEU A 42 2.12 11.79 12.49
CA LEU A 42 1.40 12.86 13.15
C LEU A 42 0.06 13.11 12.45
N PHE A 43 -0.99 13.37 13.23
CA PHE A 43 -2.33 13.61 12.71
C PHE A 43 -3.09 14.65 13.55
N VAL A 44 -4.17 15.17 12.96
CA VAL A 44 -5.09 16.09 13.62
C VAL A 44 -6.42 15.42 13.89
N LEU A 45 -7.06 15.72 15.02
CA LEU A 45 -8.46 15.37 15.21
C LEU A 45 -9.34 16.33 14.39
N LYS A 46 -10.44 15.80 13.87
CA LYS A 46 -11.40 16.58 13.08
C LYS A 46 -11.85 17.83 13.85
N ASN A 47 -11.87 18.96 13.17
CA ASN A 47 -12.16 20.30 13.69
C ASN A 47 -11.10 20.88 14.66
N ALA A 48 -10.01 20.21 14.94
CA ALA A 48 -8.89 20.80 15.68
C ALA A 48 -7.95 21.58 14.73
N SER A 49 -7.22 22.52 15.29
CA SER A 49 -6.24 23.36 14.59
C SER A 49 -4.79 22.95 14.86
N GLU A 50 -4.59 21.89 15.64
CA GLU A 50 -3.28 21.44 16.08
C GLU A 50 -3.04 19.98 15.68
N VAL A 51 -1.90 19.73 15.05
CA VAL A 51 -1.37 18.40 14.77
C VAL A 51 -0.66 17.93 16.04
N SER A 52 -1.45 17.53 17.01
CA SER A 52 -1.03 17.21 18.38
C SER A 52 -1.28 15.76 18.76
N ASN A 53 -1.38 14.87 17.79
CA ASN A 53 -1.57 13.45 18.00
C ASN A 53 -0.60 12.65 17.12
N ALA A 54 -0.23 11.46 17.59
CA ALA A 54 0.69 10.57 16.87
C ALA A 54 0.13 9.14 16.82
N LYS A 55 0.08 8.56 15.63
CA LYS A 55 -0.11 7.12 15.44
C LYS A 55 1.26 6.47 15.37
N ILE A 56 1.65 5.81 16.45
CA ILE A 56 2.89 5.07 16.55
C ILE A 56 2.68 3.69 15.95
N HIS A 57 3.66 3.21 15.19
CA HIS A 57 3.63 1.90 14.57
C HIS A 57 5.04 1.32 14.42
N TRP A 58 5.14 0.00 14.44
CA TRP A 58 6.42 -0.71 14.32
C TRP A 58 6.28 -2.02 13.55
N ALA A 59 7.42 -2.48 13.02
CA ALA A 59 7.47 -3.75 12.34
C ALA A 59 7.23 -4.90 13.31
N PRO A 60 6.38 -5.89 12.98
CA PRO A 60 6.22 -7.09 13.78
C PRO A 60 7.55 -7.80 13.99
N VAL A 61 7.77 -8.30 15.20
CA VAL A 61 9.00 -9.02 15.58
C VAL A 61 8.70 -10.51 15.64
N ASN A 62 9.48 -11.30 14.93
CA ASN A 62 9.30 -12.76 14.93
C ASN A 62 9.50 -13.32 16.35
N GLY A 63 8.52 -14.11 16.81
CA GLY A 63 8.50 -14.69 18.14
C GLY A 63 8.03 -13.74 19.26
N ALA A 64 7.75 -12.48 18.96
CA ALA A 64 7.14 -11.58 19.93
C ALA A 64 5.64 -11.86 20.06
N ASN A 65 5.16 -11.82 21.30
CA ASN A 65 3.74 -11.94 21.64
C ASN A 65 3.26 -10.77 22.52
N GLU A 66 4.16 -9.87 22.89
CA GLU A 66 3.89 -8.69 23.70
C GLU A 66 4.88 -7.57 23.35
N TYR A 67 4.39 -6.33 23.40
CA TYR A 67 5.17 -5.12 23.19
C TYR A 67 4.93 -4.13 24.33
N GLU A 68 5.99 -3.48 24.78
CA GLU A 68 5.91 -2.32 25.67
C GLU A 68 6.25 -1.06 24.86
N LEU A 69 5.33 -0.11 24.81
CA LEU A 69 5.56 1.19 24.18
C LEU A 69 5.84 2.25 25.23
N TYR A 70 6.92 2.99 25.03
CA TYR A 70 7.39 4.07 25.88
C TYR A 70 7.42 5.38 25.11
N ARG A 71 7.29 6.51 25.84
CA ARG A 71 7.43 7.87 25.33
C ARG A 71 8.47 8.63 26.11
N SER A 72 9.29 9.43 25.43
CA SER A 72 10.15 10.48 25.97
C SER A 72 9.68 11.83 25.42
N GLU A 73 9.53 12.82 26.29
CA GLU A 73 9.24 14.21 25.95
C GLU A 73 10.48 15.05 26.24
N ASN A 74 10.90 15.92 25.31
CA ASN A 74 12.04 16.85 25.45
C ASN A 74 13.34 16.16 25.89
N ASN A 75 13.58 14.92 25.42
CA ASN A 75 14.70 14.06 25.79
C ASN A 75 14.75 13.63 27.28
N GLU A 76 13.66 13.80 28.02
CA GLU A 76 13.52 13.21 29.34
C GLU A 76 13.50 11.66 29.28
N PRO A 77 13.69 10.95 30.42
CA PRO A 77 13.65 9.49 30.43
C PRO A 77 12.36 8.92 29.87
N PHE A 78 12.47 7.80 29.17
CA PHE A 78 11.32 7.07 28.61
C PHE A 78 10.39 6.57 29.72
N ILE A 79 9.11 6.89 29.61
CA ILE A 79 8.03 6.40 30.48
C ILE A 79 7.16 5.42 29.71
N LEU A 80 6.75 4.32 30.36
CA LEU A 80 5.85 3.32 29.77
C LEU A 80 4.47 3.95 29.55
N LEU A 81 4.00 3.89 28.31
CA LEU A 81 2.64 4.28 27.94
C LEU A 81 1.69 3.10 28.08
N GLN A 82 2.02 1.99 27.45
CA GLN A 82 1.14 0.82 27.41
C GLN A 82 1.90 -0.46 27.07
N THR A 83 1.37 -1.60 27.54
CA THR A 83 1.71 -2.95 27.08
C THR A 83 0.59 -3.45 26.16
N LEU A 84 0.94 -4.02 24.99
CA LEU A 84 -0.01 -4.41 23.95
C LEU A 84 0.48 -5.62 23.15
N THR A 85 -0.44 -6.26 22.44
CA THR A 85 -0.15 -7.39 21.55
C THR A 85 -0.07 -6.99 20.07
N GLY A 86 -0.67 -5.84 19.72
CA GLY A 86 -0.63 -5.28 18.36
C GLY A 86 0.64 -4.48 18.08
N THR A 87 0.71 -3.89 16.89
CA THR A 87 1.87 -3.16 16.38
C THR A 87 1.62 -1.68 16.12
N THR A 88 0.49 -1.17 16.59
CA THR A 88 0.12 0.26 16.49
C THR A 88 -0.48 0.75 17.81
N MET A 89 -0.36 2.05 18.04
CA MET A 89 -1.02 2.76 19.14
C MET A 89 -1.15 4.25 18.81
N ASP A 90 -2.28 4.85 19.14
CA ASP A 90 -2.45 6.31 19.08
C ASP A 90 -2.07 6.96 20.41
N ASP A 91 -1.27 8.01 20.34
CA ASP A 91 -0.92 8.90 21.47
C ASP A 91 -1.52 10.27 21.21
N TYR A 92 -2.32 10.75 22.15
CA TYR A 92 -3.14 11.95 22.02
C TYR A 92 -2.63 13.09 22.89
N ASP A 93 -3.06 14.31 22.55
CA ASP A 93 -2.88 15.53 23.35
C ASP A 93 -1.39 15.87 23.61
N LEU A 94 -0.56 15.72 22.56
CA LEU A 94 0.85 16.12 22.59
C LEU A 94 0.96 17.65 22.65
N THR A 95 1.89 18.14 23.45
CA THR A 95 2.09 19.57 23.69
C THR A 95 2.83 20.26 22.53
N ILE A 96 2.25 21.31 21.95
CA ILE A 96 2.94 22.16 20.98
C ILE A 96 4.18 22.80 21.59
N GLY A 97 5.30 22.72 20.87
CA GLY A 97 6.59 23.22 21.32
C GLY A 97 7.44 22.21 22.08
N SER A 98 6.90 21.03 22.41
CA SER A 98 7.67 19.88 22.88
C SER A 98 8.11 18.98 21.73
N THR A 99 9.12 18.15 21.98
CA THR A 99 9.55 17.09 21.06
C THR A 99 9.35 15.71 21.71
N TYR A 100 9.04 14.72 20.89
CA TYR A 100 8.68 13.39 21.34
C TYR A 100 9.48 12.32 20.63
N ARG A 101 9.90 11.30 21.38
CA ARG A 101 10.44 10.04 20.87
C ARG A 101 9.70 8.88 21.49
N TYR A 102 9.56 7.81 20.70
CA TYR A 102 8.93 6.59 21.16
C TYR A 102 9.94 5.45 21.16
N GLN A 103 9.84 4.58 22.16
CA GLN A 103 10.62 3.34 22.21
C GLN A 103 9.66 2.16 22.29
N VAL A 104 9.87 1.17 21.44
CA VAL A 104 9.19 -0.12 21.55
C VAL A 104 10.18 -1.18 22.03
N LYS A 105 9.71 -2.05 22.92
CA LYS A 105 10.41 -3.28 23.34
C LYS A 105 9.52 -4.46 23.02
N ALA A 106 10.05 -5.46 22.32
CA ALA A 106 9.34 -6.65 21.90
C ALA A 106 9.74 -7.84 22.78
N TYR A 107 8.77 -8.58 23.29
CA TYR A 107 8.98 -9.70 24.20
C TYR A 107 8.38 -11.02 23.65
N GLY A 108 9.14 -12.12 23.83
CA GLY A 108 8.67 -13.50 23.70
C GLY A 108 8.51 -14.12 25.09
N GLY A 109 7.28 -14.12 25.62
CA GLY A 109 7.05 -14.40 27.05
C GLY A 109 7.68 -13.33 27.92
N SER A 110 8.57 -13.71 28.86
CA SER A 110 9.30 -12.76 29.71
C SER A 110 10.65 -12.30 29.15
N SER A 111 11.03 -12.75 27.96
CA SER A 111 12.35 -12.48 27.39
C SER A 111 12.27 -11.33 26.38
N LEU A 112 13.08 -10.28 26.60
CA LEU A 112 13.26 -9.21 25.62
C LEU A 112 13.95 -9.78 24.37
N ILE A 113 13.29 -9.63 23.20
CA ILE A 113 13.84 -10.04 21.90
C ILE A 113 14.65 -8.87 21.32
N THR A 114 14.03 -7.69 21.23
CA THR A 114 14.66 -6.50 20.63
C THR A 114 13.98 -5.22 21.12
N SER A 115 14.62 -4.07 20.87
CA SER A 115 14.03 -2.75 21.09
C SER A 115 14.48 -1.76 20.02
N ALA A 116 13.64 -0.75 19.74
CA ALA A 116 13.94 0.34 18.83
C ALA A 116 13.44 1.66 19.36
N VAL A 117 14.07 2.75 18.92
CA VAL A 117 13.68 4.13 19.23
C VAL A 117 13.37 4.86 17.92
N SER A 118 12.25 5.59 17.91
CA SER A 118 11.82 6.37 16.75
C SER A 118 12.70 7.60 16.49
N PRO A 119 12.62 8.20 15.29
CA PRO A 119 12.97 9.60 15.08
C PRO A 119 12.24 10.52 16.08
N GLU A 120 12.67 11.77 16.15
CA GLU A 120 12.02 12.81 16.95
C GLU A 120 10.84 13.41 16.16
N TYR A 121 9.73 13.65 16.84
CA TYR A 121 8.51 14.26 16.33
C TYR A 121 8.16 15.50 17.10
N ALA A 122 7.66 16.54 16.41
CA ALA A 122 7.24 17.80 17.02
C ALA A 122 5.81 18.14 16.60
N PRO A 123 4.85 18.15 17.53
CA PRO A 123 3.51 18.69 17.30
C PRO A 123 3.57 20.14 16.83
N HIS A 124 2.64 20.53 15.97
CA HIS A 124 2.62 21.86 15.36
C HIS A 124 1.20 22.31 15.04
N THR A 125 1.00 23.61 14.84
CA THR A 125 -0.28 24.15 14.35
C THR A 125 -0.47 23.78 12.88
N LEU A 126 -1.73 23.58 12.47
CA LEU A 126 -2.06 23.37 11.06
C LEU A 126 -1.66 24.62 10.25
N PRO A 127 -0.96 24.45 9.12
CA PRO A 127 -0.75 25.52 8.16
C PRO A 127 -2.07 26.05 7.59
N ASP A 128 -2.07 27.31 7.16
CA ASP A 128 -3.18 27.87 6.40
C ASP A 128 -3.24 27.29 4.96
N ASN A 129 -4.41 27.37 4.34
CA ASN A 129 -4.61 27.06 2.91
C ASN A 129 -4.34 25.61 2.50
N LEU A 130 -4.64 24.66 3.37
CA LEU A 130 -4.57 23.23 3.03
C LEU A 130 -5.78 22.82 2.17
N THR A 131 -5.52 21.97 1.19
CA THR A 131 -6.55 21.28 0.40
C THR A 131 -6.98 20.01 1.12
N THR A 132 -8.28 19.73 1.17
CA THR A 132 -8.82 18.49 1.73
C THR A 132 -9.01 17.47 0.64
N PHE A 133 -8.45 16.27 0.82
CA PHE A 133 -8.80 15.07 0.09
C PHE A 133 -9.71 14.21 0.96
N ASP A 134 -10.90 13.86 0.44
CA ASP A 134 -11.88 13.06 1.16
C ASP A 134 -11.86 11.61 0.63
N ASN A 135 -11.36 10.69 1.44
CA ASN A 135 -11.28 9.27 1.13
C ASN A 135 -12.64 8.55 1.16
N THR A 136 -13.68 9.17 1.68
CA THR A 136 -15.04 8.60 1.71
C THR A 136 -15.84 8.90 0.46
N ASN A 137 -15.41 9.90 -0.32
CA ASN A 137 -16.05 10.38 -1.54
C ASN A 137 -15.09 10.32 -2.75
N GLN A 138 -15.63 10.61 -3.93
CA GLN A 138 -14.83 10.78 -5.15
C GLN A 138 -14.10 12.13 -5.12
N SER A 139 -12.94 12.18 -4.48
CA SER A 139 -12.04 13.31 -4.57
C SER A 139 -11.00 13.09 -5.66
N THR A 140 -10.60 14.14 -6.36
CA THR A 140 -9.51 14.11 -7.32
C THR A 140 -8.27 14.74 -6.69
N LEU A 141 -7.18 14.01 -6.69
CA LEU A 141 -5.90 14.53 -6.24
C LEU A 141 -5.36 15.54 -7.26
N ASN A 142 -5.05 16.73 -6.79
CA ASN A 142 -4.47 17.79 -7.61
C ASN A 142 -3.09 18.16 -7.09
N LEU A 143 -2.07 17.52 -7.67
CA LEU A 143 -0.67 17.81 -7.38
C LEU A 143 -0.02 18.57 -8.53
N PRO A 144 1.05 19.34 -8.25
CA PRO A 144 1.87 19.96 -9.27
C PRO A 144 2.40 18.94 -10.27
N ASN A 145 2.55 19.35 -11.52
CA ASN A 145 3.09 18.49 -12.55
C ASN A 145 4.62 18.44 -12.46
N GLU A 146 5.19 17.25 -12.49
CA GLU A 146 6.63 17.03 -12.47
C GLU A 146 7.32 17.45 -13.79
N LEU A 147 6.58 17.52 -14.89
CA LEU A 147 7.13 17.79 -16.22
C LEU A 147 7.21 19.29 -16.49
N LYS A 148 8.24 19.94 -15.91
CA LYS A 148 8.55 21.34 -16.18
C LYS A 148 9.85 21.46 -17.01
N VAL A 149 9.77 22.19 -18.13
CA VAL A 149 10.96 22.50 -18.98
C VAL A 149 11.03 24.00 -19.18
N GLY A 150 12.07 24.64 -18.67
CA GLY A 150 12.14 26.09 -18.57
C GLY A 150 11.00 26.63 -17.71
N ASP A 151 10.21 27.56 -18.26
CA ASP A 151 9.04 28.16 -17.57
C ASP A 151 7.71 27.49 -17.95
N THR A 152 7.75 26.38 -18.69
CA THR A 152 6.56 25.69 -19.21
C THR A 152 6.35 24.36 -18.53
N TYR A 153 5.15 24.12 -18.02
CA TYR A 153 4.66 22.85 -17.54
C TYR A 153 3.98 22.10 -18.67
N TYR A 154 4.15 20.79 -18.73
CA TYR A 154 3.63 19.91 -19.76
C TYR A 154 2.74 18.82 -19.15
N ARG A 155 1.59 18.57 -19.77
CA ARG A 155 0.69 17.44 -19.44
C ARG A 155 0.42 16.65 -20.70
N PHE A 156 0.39 15.34 -20.57
CA PHE A 156 0.07 14.42 -21.67
C PHE A 156 -1.17 13.60 -21.33
N ASN A 157 -2.20 13.75 -22.15
CA ASN A 157 -3.47 13.04 -22.01
C ASN A 157 -3.60 11.99 -23.12
N PHE A 158 -4.03 10.79 -22.75
CA PHE A 158 -4.23 9.69 -23.67
C PHE A 158 -5.72 9.54 -23.99
N VAL A 159 -6.06 9.62 -25.27
CA VAL A 159 -7.44 9.55 -25.75
C VAL A 159 -7.60 8.24 -26.53
N PRO A 160 -8.50 7.33 -26.11
CA PRO A 160 -8.75 6.09 -26.84
C PRO A 160 -9.48 6.35 -28.16
N LYS A 161 -9.37 5.42 -29.10
CA LYS A 161 -10.26 5.36 -30.27
C LYS A 161 -11.68 4.99 -29.82
N SER A 162 -12.68 5.36 -30.60
CA SER A 162 -14.07 4.93 -30.37
C SER A 162 -14.24 3.40 -30.45
N SER A 163 -13.35 2.71 -31.16
CA SER A 163 -13.30 1.24 -31.25
C SER A 163 -12.46 0.59 -30.14
N GLY A 164 -11.93 1.36 -29.20
CA GLY A 164 -11.00 0.89 -28.18
C GLY A 164 -9.53 0.96 -28.59
N GLY A 165 -8.63 0.83 -27.63
CA GLY A 165 -7.19 0.94 -27.82
C GLY A 165 -6.70 2.38 -27.95
N PHE A 166 -5.40 2.54 -28.24
CA PHE A 166 -4.76 3.85 -28.36
C PHE A 166 -5.27 4.64 -29.55
N GLY A 167 -5.70 5.87 -29.33
CA GLY A 167 -6.11 6.82 -30.34
C GLY A 167 -5.09 7.94 -30.52
N GLN A 168 -4.92 8.79 -29.52
CA GLN A 168 -4.06 9.95 -29.57
C GLN A 168 -3.42 10.25 -28.22
N MET A 169 -2.25 10.86 -28.24
CA MET A 169 -1.67 11.55 -27.08
C MET A 169 -1.74 13.05 -27.35
N ILE A 170 -2.39 13.77 -26.44
CA ILE A 170 -2.57 15.22 -26.51
C ILE A 170 -1.65 15.85 -25.47
N GLN A 171 -0.77 16.72 -25.93
CA GLN A 171 0.03 17.61 -25.06
C GLN A 171 -0.77 18.84 -24.73
N GLN A 172 -0.74 19.23 -23.47
CA GLN A 172 -1.19 20.52 -22.98
C GLN A 172 -0.04 21.24 -22.28
N THR A 173 -0.07 22.57 -22.27
CA THR A 173 0.96 23.39 -21.62
C THR A 173 0.35 24.40 -20.65
N SER A 174 1.13 24.78 -19.66
CA SER A 174 0.80 25.79 -18.66
C SER A 174 2.05 26.58 -18.26
N THR A 175 1.85 27.81 -17.81
CA THR A 175 2.91 28.65 -17.20
C THR A 175 2.75 28.77 -15.68
N ASP A 176 1.60 28.35 -15.14
CA ASP A 176 1.24 28.49 -13.72
C ASP A 176 0.93 27.13 -13.05
N ASP A 177 1.06 26.03 -13.81
CA ASP A 177 0.71 24.65 -13.40
C ASP A 177 -0.75 24.44 -12.95
N SER A 178 -1.60 25.40 -13.16
CA SER A 178 -3.01 25.34 -12.79
C SER A 178 -3.94 25.38 -13.99
N THR A 179 -3.66 26.26 -14.95
CA THR A 179 -4.46 26.44 -16.16
C THR A 179 -3.73 25.86 -17.35
N TYR A 180 -4.21 24.71 -17.82
CA TYR A 180 -3.66 24.01 -18.98
C TYR A 180 -4.47 24.28 -20.25
N GLY A 181 -3.76 24.48 -21.37
CA GLY A 181 -4.35 24.73 -22.68
C GLY A 181 -3.38 24.40 -23.80
N ASN A 182 -3.58 25.01 -24.98
CA ASN A 182 -2.77 24.78 -26.17
C ASN A 182 -2.73 23.30 -26.59
N ASP A 183 -3.90 22.66 -26.63
CA ASP A 183 -4.06 21.26 -26.98
C ASP A 183 -3.40 20.95 -28.33
N LYS A 184 -2.46 20.03 -28.32
CA LYS A 184 -1.74 19.59 -29.50
C LYS A 184 -1.69 18.07 -29.53
N VAL A 185 -2.17 17.45 -30.61
CA VAL A 185 -1.92 16.02 -30.85
C VAL A 185 -0.45 15.84 -31.16
N VAL A 186 0.26 15.09 -30.33
CA VAL A 186 1.71 14.87 -30.41
C VAL A 186 2.09 13.44 -30.77
N LEU A 187 1.15 12.51 -30.71
CA LEU A 187 1.27 11.14 -31.20
C LEU A 187 -0.12 10.61 -31.55
N SER A 188 -0.26 9.92 -32.68
CA SER A 188 -1.51 9.33 -33.15
C SER A 188 -1.31 7.87 -33.53
N TYR A 189 -2.39 7.07 -33.44
CA TYR A 189 -2.40 5.68 -33.91
C TYR A 189 -2.07 5.52 -35.39
N THR A 190 -2.11 6.61 -36.18
CA THR A 190 -1.75 6.64 -37.62
C THR A 190 -0.28 6.91 -37.89
N ASP A 191 0.49 7.33 -36.89
CA ASP A 191 1.88 7.78 -37.05
C ASP A 191 2.88 6.63 -37.22
N HIS A 192 2.50 5.42 -36.78
CA HIS A 192 3.30 4.21 -36.94
C HIS A 192 2.42 2.96 -37.06
N PRO A 193 2.78 1.96 -37.91
CA PRO A 193 1.99 0.74 -38.06
C PRO A 193 1.72 0.00 -36.74
N ASP A 194 2.67 -0.06 -35.82
CA ASP A 194 2.52 -0.72 -34.52
C ASP A 194 1.49 -0.02 -33.64
N LEU A 195 1.22 1.26 -33.84
CA LEU A 195 0.24 2.02 -33.06
C LEU A 195 -1.20 1.75 -33.50
N ALA A 196 -1.41 1.24 -34.71
CA ALA A 196 -2.74 1.12 -35.32
C ALA A 196 -3.72 0.25 -34.48
N ASN A 197 -3.21 -0.80 -33.82
CA ASN A 197 -4.00 -1.73 -33.01
C ASN A 197 -3.42 -1.92 -31.61
N SER A 198 -2.79 -0.89 -31.07
CA SER A 198 -2.17 -0.93 -29.74
C SER A 198 -3.11 -0.45 -28.65
N LYS A 199 -2.76 -0.81 -27.40
CA LYS A 199 -3.16 -0.13 -26.18
C LYS A 199 -1.93 0.04 -25.28
N PHE A 200 -1.99 1.03 -24.42
CA PHE A 200 -0.95 1.34 -23.46
C PHE A 200 -1.50 1.33 -22.04
N GLU A 201 -0.70 0.77 -21.13
CA GLU A 201 -0.93 0.81 -19.68
C GLU A 201 0.37 1.19 -18.97
N GLY A 202 0.30 1.61 -17.71
CA GLY A 202 1.50 1.97 -16.94
C GLY A 202 2.36 3.04 -17.63
N ILE A 203 1.73 4.10 -18.11
CA ILE A 203 2.36 5.14 -18.92
C ILE A 203 3.28 5.99 -18.06
N ASN A 204 4.52 6.20 -18.53
CA ASN A 204 5.51 7.08 -17.93
C ASN A 204 6.03 8.03 -19.01
N VAL A 205 5.96 9.34 -18.77
CA VAL A 205 6.62 10.37 -19.58
C VAL A 205 7.56 11.14 -18.67
N LEU A 206 8.84 11.14 -19.00
CA LEU A 206 9.89 11.82 -18.24
C LEU A 206 10.64 12.81 -19.12
N TYR A 207 11.24 13.82 -18.52
CA TYR A 207 12.12 14.74 -19.25
C TYR A 207 13.57 14.39 -19.00
N HIS A 208 14.28 14.07 -20.09
CA HIS A 208 15.72 13.81 -20.11
C HIS A 208 16.46 15.09 -20.53
N ALA A 209 16.93 15.83 -19.53
CA ALA A 209 17.57 17.13 -19.75
C ALA A 209 18.83 17.08 -20.64
N PRO A 210 19.74 16.08 -20.51
CA PRO A 210 20.95 16.02 -21.35
C PRO A 210 20.67 15.96 -22.86
N THR A 211 19.58 15.32 -23.28
CA THR A 211 19.19 15.26 -24.72
C THR A 211 18.08 16.23 -25.09
N ASN A 212 17.55 16.99 -24.12
CA ASN A 212 16.41 17.88 -24.29
C ASN A 212 15.21 17.15 -24.92
N LYS A 213 14.84 15.98 -24.34
CA LYS A 213 13.73 15.17 -24.84
C LYS A 213 12.76 14.76 -23.73
N PHE A 214 11.49 14.75 -24.07
CA PHE A 214 10.54 13.88 -23.38
C PHE A 214 10.76 12.45 -23.84
N VAL A 215 10.82 11.52 -22.91
CA VAL A 215 10.92 10.08 -23.15
C VAL A 215 9.67 9.42 -22.59
N PHE A 216 9.00 8.67 -23.46
CA PHE A 216 7.79 7.92 -23.16
C PHE A 216 8.12 6.44 -23.04
N TRP A 217 7.64 5.81 -21.98
CA TRP A 217 7.63 4.37 -21.77
C TRP A 217 6.23 3.91 -21.36
N ALA A 218 5.76 2.79 -21.89
CA ALA A 218 4.50 2.17 -21.52
C ALA A 218 4.52 0.66 -21.70
N HIS A 219 3.72 -0.06 -20.94
CA HIS A 219 3.29 -1.42 -21.25
C HIS A 219 2.49 -1.38 -22.55
N TYR A 220 2.85 -2.23 -23.48
CA TYR A 220 2.31 -2.26 -24.86
C TYR A 220 1.65 -3.59 -25.16
N GLU A 221 0.38 -3.53 -25.59
CA GLU A 221 -0.41 -4.69 -25.94
C GLU A 221 -1.23 -4.47 -27.23
N ASN A 222 -1.83 -5.56 -27.74
CA ASN A 222 -2.92 -5.44 -28.69
C ASN A 222 -4.11 -4.71 -28.06
N SER A 223 -4.94 -4.06 -28.86
CA SER A 223 -6.17 -3.43 -28.40
C SER A 223 -7.18 -4.41 -27.78
N THR A 224 -7.05 -5.72 -28.05
CA THR A 224 -8.03 -6.76 -27.69
C THR A 224 -7.58 -7.74 -26.63
N ASP A 225 -6.28 -7.89 -26.39
CA ASP A 225 -5.74 -8.89 -25.47
C ASP A 225 -4.43 -8.47 -24.81
N TYR A 226 -3.81 -9.35 -24.02
CA TYR A 226 -2.56 -9.16 -23.28
C TYR A 226 -1.47 -10.18 -23.67
N THR A 227 -1.44 -10.57 -24.96
CA THR A 227 -0.53 -11.64 -25.41
C THR A 227 0.84 -11.14 -25.85
N LEU A 228 0.99 -9.84 -26.15
CA LEU A 228 2.28 -9.29 -26.56
C LEU A 228 3.23 -9.12 -25.40
N ALA A 229 2.77 -8.61 -24.28
CA ALA A 229 3.54 -8.37 -23.06
C ALA A 229 4.88 -7.69 -23.39
N ARG A 230 4.83 -6.46 -23.93
CA ARG A 230 5.98 -5.68 -24.38
C ARG A 230 6.04 -4.34 -23.66
N VAL A 231 7.19 -3.70 -23.71
CA VAL A 231 7.31 -2.26 -23.50
C VAL A 231 7.28 -1.55 -24.85
N SER A 232 6.96 -0.27 -24.82
CA SER A 232 7.10 0.63 -25.95
C SER A 232 7.85 1.89 -25.57
N VAL A 233 8.57 2.47 -26.54
CA VAL A 233 9.40 3.66 -26.36
C VAL A 233 9.11 4.67 -27.47
N ALA A 234 8.93 5.93 -27.08
CA ALA A 234 8.84 7.07 -27.97
C ALA A 234 9.56 8.28 -27.35
N SER A 235 9.96 9.25 -28.17
CA SER A 235 10.54 10.49 -27.67
C SER A 235 10.19 11.71 -28.51
N ALA A 236 10.24 12.89 -27.90
CA ALA A 236 10.00 14.18 -28.57
C ALA A 236 10.88 15.27 -27.96
N THR A 237 11.34 16.21 -28.77
CA THR A 237 11.80 17.51 -28.24
C THR A 237 10.60 18.31 -27.71
N PRO A 238 10.71 19.05 -26.60
CA PRO A 238 9.62 19.87 -26.11
C PRO A 238 9.01 20.75 -27.20
N GLY A 239 7.67 20.66 -27.34
CA GLY A 239 6.93 21.35 -28.39
C GLY A 239 6.80 20.61 -29.74
N GLU A 240 7.51 19.52 -29.94
CA GLU A 240 7.46 18.70 -31.16
C GLU A 240 6.57 17.47 -31.00
N ASN A 241 6.32 16.75 -32.09
CA ASN A 241 5.60 15.49 -32.09
C ASN A 241 6.53 14.36 -31.63
N PHE A 242 5.98 13.36 -30.96
CA PHE A 242 6.71 12.15 -30.60
C PHE A 242 7.01 11.30 -31.83
N THR A 243 8.21 10.77 -31.83
CA THR A 243 8.61 9.68 -32.72
C THR A 243 8.48 8.38 -31.93
N PHE A 244 7.62 7.49 -32.38
CA PHE A 244 7.54 6.11 -31.85
C PHE A 244 8.75 5.33 -32.37
N HIS A 245 9.53 4.74 -31.48
CA HIS A 245 10.76 4.03 -31.84
C HIS A 245 10.53 2.55 -32.03
N LYS A 246 9.95 1.88 -31.02
CA LYS A 246 9.74 0.42 -31.02
C LYS A 246 8.83 -0.05 -29.91
N SER A 247 8.34 -1.29 -30.06
CA SER A 247 7.84 -2.12 -28.97
C SER A 247 8.65 -3.42 -28.91
N PHE A 248 9.00 -3.87 -27.71
CA PHE A 248 9.86 -5.04 -27.57
C PHE A 248 9.70 -5.69 -26.18
N ARG A 249 10.19 -6.91 -26.03
CA ARG A 249 10.34 -7.59 -24.74
C ARG A 249 11.77 -7.34 -24.25
N PRO A 250 11.96 -6.70 -23.09
CA PRO A 250 13.29 -6.42 -22.55
C PRO A 250 14.09 -7.72 -22.36
N GLU A 251 15.21 -7.85 -23.07
CA GLU A 251 16.03 -9.07 -23.09
C GLU A 251 15.25 -10.37 -23.36
N GLY A 252 14.11 -10.26 -24.06
CA GLY A 252 13.23 -11.38 -24.39
C GLY A 252 12.18 -11.71 -23.34
N ASN A 253 12.22 -11.10 -22.16
CA ASN A 253 11.26 -11.32 -21.09
C ASN A 253 9.92 -10.63 -21.40
N GLU A 254 8.82 -11.23 -20.94
CA GLU A 254 7.55 -10.51 -20.88
C GLU A 254 7.70 -9.20 -20.10
N SER A 255 6.91 -8.21 -20.47
CA SER A 255 6.80 -6.96 -19.72
C SER A 255 5.35 -6.52 -19.67
N ARG A 256 4.79 -6.50 -18.49
CA ARG A 256 3.41 -6.11 -18.23
C ARG A 256 3.37 -4.79 -17.47
N ASP A 257 2.98 -4.77 -16.21
CA ASP A 257 3.03 -3.54 -15.43
C ASP A 257 4.45 -3.00 -15.30
N ILE A 258 4.60 -1.73 -15.58
CA ILE A 258 5.89 -1.07 -15.56
C ILE A 258 5.88 0.22 -14.74
N SER A 259 7.06 0.59 -14.28
CA SER A 259 7.40 1.97 -13.92
C SER A 259 8.83 2.31 -14.31
N ILE A 260 9.06 3.59 -14.53
CA ILE A 260 10.42 4.13 -14.69
C ILE A 260 10.77 4.86 -13.41
N PHE A 261 11.93 4.51 -12.85
CA PHE A 261 12.54 5.21 -11.73
C PHE A 261 13.78 5.95 -12.22
N LYS A 262 13.82 7.27 -11.98
CA LYS A 262 14.99 8.12 -12.21
C LYS A 262 15.71 8.33 -10.89
N ASP A 263 16.99 7.99 -10.82
CA ASP A 263 17.82 8.22 -9.63
C ASP A 263 18.47 9.62 -9.62
N ASP A 264 19.11 9.97 -8.52
CA ASP A 264 19.71 11.28 -8.28
C ASP A 264 20.92 11.58 -9.20
N ASP A 265 21.54 10.54 -9.75
CA ASP A 265 22.69 10.63 -10.69
C ASP A 265 22.25 10.68 -12.17
N ASP A 266 20.96 10.91 -12.45
CA ASP A 266 20.33 10.85 -13.76
C ASP A 266 20.31 9.47 -14.43
N SER A 267 20.78 8.41 -13.78
CA SER A 267 20.50 7.05 -14.26
C SER A 267 19.00 6.73 -14.14
N ALA A 268 18.49 5.92 -15.06
CA ALA A 268 17.10 5.50 -15.04
C ALA A 268 16.96 3.99 -15.13
N TYR A 269 15.91 3.49 -14.52
CA TYR A 269 15.63 2.06 -14.41
C TYR A 269 14.19 1.77 -14.79
N LEU A 270 14.00 0.69 -15.55
CA LEU A 270 12.70 0.10 -15.81
C LEU A 270 12.48 -1.00 -14.78
N ILE A 271 11.40 -0.89 -14.02
CA ILE A 271 10.89 -1.95 -13.17
C ILE A 271 9.69 -2.57 -13.91
N SER A 272 9.74 -3.85 -14.18
CA SER A 272 8.76 -4.53 -15.02
C SER A 272 8.32 -5.85 -14.43
N THR A 273 7.02 -6.14 -14.51
CA THR A 273 6.51 -7.48 -14.18
C THR A 273 6.57 -8.39 -15.40
N ALA A 274 6.87 -9.66 -15.18
CA ALA A 274 7.07 -10.67 -16.20
C ALA A 274 6.40 -12.00 -15.83
N ASN A 275 6.43 -12.97 -16.75
CA ASN A 275 5.89 -14.32 -16.53
C ASN A 275 4.45 -14.29 -15.99
N ASN A 276 3.57 -13.53 -16.64
CA ASN A 276 2.19 -13.32 -16.21
C ASN A 276 2.07 -12.73 -14.80
N ASN A 277 2.85 -11.66 -14.52
CA ASN A 277 2.98 -10.97 -13.24
C ASN A 277 3.56 -11.83 -12.10
N SER A 278 4.15 -12.99 -12.41
CA SER A 278 4.81 -13.84 -11.41
C SER A 278 6.08 -13.20 -10.88
N ASP A 279 6.87 -12.60 -11.77
CA ASP A 279 8.19 -12.05 -11.46
C ASP A 279 8.20 -10.51 -11.58
N THR A 280 9.13 -9.88 -10.88
CA THR A 280 9.44 -8.45 -11.03
C THR A 280 10.91 -8.29 -11.34
N ILE A 281 11.23 -7.66 -12.47
CA ILE A 281 12.58 -7.54 -13.00
C ILE A 281 12.98 -6.07 -13.05
N LEU A 282 14.22 -5.80 -12.65
CA LEU A 282 14.87 -4.49 -12.73
C LEU A 282 15.83 -4.47 -13.94
N TYR A 283 15.67 -3.48 -14.78
CA TYR A 283 16.55 -3.19 -15.90
C TYR A 283 17.14 -1.80 -15.77
N LYS A 284 18.40 -1.64 -16.11
CA LYS A 284 19.02 -0.33 -16.30
C LYS A 284 18.74 0.15 -17.72
N LEU A 285 18.40 1.42 -17.87
CA LEU A 285 18.23 2.06 -19.18
C LEU A 285 19.55 2.60 -19.71
N THR A 286 19.63 2.72 -21.04
CA THR A 286 20.73 3.43 -21.72
C THR A 286 20.82 4.89 -21.28
N SER A 287 21.97 5.52 -21.50
CA SER A 287 22.22 6.92 -21.07
C SER A 287 21.29 7.96 -21.69
N ASP A 288 20.58 7.63 -22.78
CA ASP A 288 19.55 8.48 -23.39
C ASP A 288 18.11 8.05 -23.03
N TRP A 289 17.97 7.02 -22.19
CA TRP A 289 16.73 6.40 -21.72
C TRP A 289 15.84 5.80 -22.84
N LEU A 290 16.38 5.57 -24.03
CA LEU A 290 15.60 5.08 -25.17
C LEU A 290 15.68 3.55 -25.36
N ASP A 291 16.47 2.85 -24.56
CA ASP A 291 16.60 1.40 -24.60
C ASP A 291 16.96 0.81 -23.24
N VAL A 292 16.86 -0.49 -23.10
CA VAL A 292 17.42 -1.24 -21.98
C VAL A 292 18.93 -1.46 -22.24
N GLU A 293 19.77 -1.09 -21.25
CA GLU A 293 21.20 -1.36 -21.28
C GLU A 293 21.48 -2.80 -20.88
N ASN A 294 20.90 -3.25 -19.76
CA ASN A 294 21.00 -4.62 -19.26
C ASN A 294 19.95 -4.91 -18.19
N GLN A 295 19.65 -6.19 -17.97
CA GLN A 295 18.96 -6.66 -16.79
C GLN A 295 19.89 -6.56 -15.57
N VAL A 296 19.43 -5.90 -14.51
CA VAL A 296 20.17 -5.77 -13.25
C VAL A 296 19.90 -6.97 -12.35
N SER A 297 18.62 -7.24 -12.08
CA SER A 297 18.21 -8.34 -11.18
C SER A 297 16.77 -8.76 -11.42
N VAL A 298 16.41 -9.95 -10.92
CA VAL A 298 15.03 -10.34 -10.65
C VAL A 298 14.78 -10.06 -9.18
N ILE A 299 14.03 -8.99 -8.89
CA ILE A 299 13.76 -8.56 -7.50
C ILE A 299 12.79 -9.53 -6.82
N TYR A 300 11.71 -9.90 -7.52
CA TYR A 300 10.75 -10.88 -7.04
C TYR A 300 10.62 -12.02 -8.03
N GLN A 301 10.65 -13.25 -7.53
CA GLN A 301 10.39 -14.47 -8.28
C GLN A 301 9.18 -15.19 -7.68
N ASP A 302 8.21 -15.58 -8.52
CA ASP A 302 6.98 -16.28 -8.13
C ASP A 302 6.12 -15.54 -7.06
N GLN A 303 6.21 -14.21 -6.98
CA GLN A 303 5.50 -13.42 -5.97
C GLN A 303 4.16 -12.85 -6.47
N HIS A 304 3.88 -12.91 -7.78
CA HIS A 304 2.63 -12.44 -8.39
C HIS A 304 2.27 -11.00 -7.98
N ARG A 305 3.17 -10.05 -8.32
CA ARG A 305 3.01 -8.63 -7.99
C ARG A 305 2.68 -7.80 -9.22
N GLU A 306 1.91 -6.73 -9.01
CA GLU A 306 1.49 -5.74 -10.02
C GLU A 306 1.82 -4.33 -9.56
N LEU A 307 1.78 -3.37 -10.50
CA LEU A 307 1.99 -1.93 -10.25
C LEU A 307 3.27 -1.63 -9.45
N PRO A 308 4.44 -2.14 -9.86
CA PRO A 308 5.68 -1.89 -9.14
C PRO A 308 6.04 -0.40 -9.20
N LYS A 309 6.32 0.23 -8.06
CA LYS A 309 6.74 1.64 -7.95
C LYS A 309 7.89 1.78 -6.97
N VAL A 310 8.96 2.41 -7.41
CA VAL A 310 10.12 2.73 -6.56
C VAL A 310 10.07 4.19 -6.14
N ILE A 311 10.39 4.43 -4.88
CA ILE A 311 10.71 5.76 -4.35
C ILE A 311 11.97 5.67 -3.49
N LYS A 312 12.83 6.67 -3.58
CA LYS A 312 14.00 6.82 -2.71
C LYS A 312 13.67 7.81 -1.59
N LYS A 313 13.82 7.41 -0.35
CA LYS A 313 13.55 8.24 0.83
C LYS A 313 14.70 8.09 1.83
N ASP A 314 15.32 9.21 2.19
CA ASP A 314 16.44 9.27 3.15
C ASP A 314 17.58 8.29 2.82
N GLY A 315 17.90 8.14 1.51
CA GLY A 315 18.97 7.27 0.99
C GLY A 315 18.56 5.79 0.86
N VAL A 316 17.35 5.40 1.25
CA VAL A 316 16.82 4.04 1.12
C VAL A 316 15.82 3.97 -0.03
N TYR A 317 15.90 2.91 -0.82
CA TYR A 317 14.95 2.62 -1.90
C TYR A 317 13.84 1.73 -1.39
N TYR A 318 12.61 2.05 -1.76
CA TYR A 318 11.41 1.28 -1.41
C TYR A 318 10.67 0.91 -2.69
N LEU A 319 10.44 -0.37 -2.92
CA LEU A 319 9.63 -0.88 -4.03
C LEU A 319 8.27 -1.33 -3.49
N PHE A 320 7.24 -0.57 -3.81
CA PHE A 320 5.84 -0.90 -3.50
C PHE A 320 5.22 -1.68 -4.64
N SER A 321 4.30 -2.58 -4.30
CA SER A 321 3.56 -3.38 -5.29
C SER A 321 2.25 -3.89 -4.71
N SER A 322 1.29 -4.21 -5.58
CA SER A 322 0.04 -4.88 -5.22
C SER A 322 0.10 -6.37 -5.55
N GLN A 323 -0.71 -7.19 -4.90
CA GLN A 323 -0.92 -8.56 -5.33
C GLN A 323 -1.68 -8.59 -6.66
N ALA A 324 -1.29 -9.46 -7.58
CA ALA A 324 -1.99 -9.67 -8.84
C ALA A 324 -3.37 -10.31 -8.59
N ALA A 325 -4.40 -9.50 -8.47
CA ALA A 325 -5.79 -9.88 -8.22
C ALA A 325 -6.77 -9.32 -9.27
N GLY A 326 -6.27 -8.96 -10.45
CA GLY A 326 -7.04 -8.26 -11.48
C GLY A 326 -7.47 -6.88 -10.98
N TRP A 327 -8.75 -6.55 -11.14
CA TRP A 327 -9.28 -5.23 -10.77
C TRP A 327 -9.80 -5.12 -9.33
N TYR A 328 -9.65 -6.20 -8.53
CA TYR A 328 -10.12 -6.23 -7.14
C TYR A 328 -9.12 -5.61 -6.16
N PRO A 329 -9.59 -5.14 -5.01
CA PRO A 329 -8.70 -4.77 -3.91
C PRO A 329 -7.73 -5.90 -3.57
N SER A 330 -6.50 -5.56 -3.23
CA SER A 330 -5.46 -6.57 -3.09
C SER A 330 -4.43 -6.23 -2.02
N ILE A 331 -3.66 -7.23 -1.61
CA ILE A 331 -2.66 -7.10 -0.55
C ILE A 331 -1.50 -6.22 -1.04
N PRO A 332 -1.28 -5.05 -0.42
CA PRO A 332 -0.12 -4.22 -0.69
C PRO A 332 1.11 -4.78 0.03
N MET A 333 2.25 -4.74 -0.62
CA MET A 333 3.53 -5.11 -0.01
C MET A 333 4.64 -4.21 -0.54
N TYR A 334 5.75 -4.19 0.19
CA TYR A 334 6.95 -3.48 -0.23
C TYR A 334 8.21 -4.25 0.16
N SER A 335 9.31 -3.91 -0.51
CA SER A 335 10.67 -4.26 -0.13
C SER A 335 11.52 -3.01 -0.09
N SER A 336 12.64 -3.05 0.62
CA SER A 336 13.60 -1.95 0.71
C SER A 336 15.02 -2.39 0.38
N ALA A 337 15.85 -1.46 -0.10
CA ALA A 337 17.25 -1.68 -0.41
C ALA A 337 18.07 -0.42 -0.12
N SER A 338 19.36 -0.57 0.19
CA SER A 338 20.30 0.54 0.36
C SER A 338 20.84 1.08 -0.96
N SER A 339 20.73 0.29 -2.03
CA SER A 339 21.13 0.63 -3.40
C SER A 339 20.11 0.04 -4.37
N ILE A 340 19.80 0.74 -5.47
CA ILE A 340 18.81 0.29 -6.46
C ILE A 340 19.21 -1.05 -7.11
N ASP A 341 20.50 -1.27 -7.33
CA ASP A 341 21.11 -2.46 -7.91
C ASP A 341 21.59 -3.47 -6.85
N GLY A 342 21.36 -3.18 -5.58
CA GLY A 342 21.73 -4.02 -4.45
C GLY A 342 20.72 -5.12 -4.13
N GLU A 343 20.89 -5.73 -2.97
CA GLU A 343 19.99 -6.74 -2.43
C GLU A 343 18.72 -6.06 -1.86
N TRP A 344 17.57 -6.54 -2.27
CA TRP A 344 16.27 -6.11 -1.77
C TRP A 344 15.83 -6.99 -0.60
N SER A 345 15.26 -6.39 0.43
CA SER A 345 14.68 -7.13 1.55
C SER A 345 13.54 -8.06 1.09
N GLU A 346 13.18 -9.01 1.92
CA GLU A 346 11.95 -9.77 1.73
C GLU A 346 10.73 -8.85 1.66
N LEU A 347 9.66 -9.34 1.02
CA LEU A 347 8.38 -8.63 0.94
C LEU A 347 7.75 -8.48 2.32
N ARG A 348 7.39 -7.26 2.66
CA ARG A 348 6.70 -6.88 3.90
C ARG A 348 5.31 -6.36 3.59
N THR A 349 4.33 -6.71 4.41
CA THR A 349 2.98 -6.15 4.32
C THR A 349 2.96 -4.68 4.76
N ILE A 350 2.03 -3.90 4.23
CA ILE A 350 1.80 -2.51 4.61
C ILE A 350 0.30 -2.20 4.61
N GLY A 351 -0.19 -1.47 5.60
CA GLY A 351 -1.62 -1.22 5.76
C GLY A 351 -2.44 -2.51 5.95
N ASN A 352 -3.68 -2.52 5.51
CA ASN A 352 -4.51 -3.71 5.60
C ASN A 352 -4.42 -4.61 4.34
N THR A 353 -5.02 -5.80 4.40
CA THR A 353 -4.93 -6.83 3.35
C THR A 353 -5.70 -6.51 2.05
N SER A 354 -6.36 -5.36 1.98
CA SER A 354 -7.14 -4.92 0.81
C SER A 354 -6.79 -3.51 0.35
N THR A 355 -5.67 -2.95 0.79
CA THR A 355 -5.33 -1.54 0.53
C THR A 355 -6.52 -0.60 0.82
N PHE A 356 -7.26 -0.88 1.91
CA PHE A 356 -8.48 -0.15 2.29
C PHE A 356 -9.53 -0.07 1.17
N SER A 357 -9.88 -1.23 0.60
CA SER A 357 -10.82 -1.38 -0.53
C SER A 357 -10.28 -0.80 -1.84
N ALA A 358 -8.97 -0.94 -2.09
CA ALA A 358 -8.30 -0.44 -3.30
C ALA A 358 -7.16 -1.38 -3.72
N GLN A 359 -6.50 -1.05 -4.82
CA GLN A 359 -5.22 -1.61 -5.24
C GLN A 359 -4.14 -0.54 -5.03
N SER A 360 -3.01 -0.89 -4.43
CA SER A 360 -1.90 0.05 -4.29
C SER A 360 -1.38 0.43 -5.68
N GLY A 361 -1.25 1.72 -5.93
CA GLY A 361 -0.99 2.26 -7.24
C GLY A 361 0.29 3.07 -7.32
N SER A 362 0.18 4.39 -7.33
CA SER A 362 1.34 5.28 -7.43
C SER A 362 1.83 5.72 -6.06
N VAL A 363 3.12 5.56 -5.78
CA VAL A 363 3.79 6.21 -4.66
C VAL A 363 4.52 7.44 -5.18
N MET A 364 4.29 8.60 -4.57
CA MET A 364 4.84 9.85 -5.08
C MET A 364 5.07 10.88 -3.96
N ARG A 365 5.90 11.87 -4.25
CA ARG A 365 6.08 13.04 -3.38
C ARG A 365 4.96 14.05 -3.62
N VAL A 366 4.47 14.63 -2.55
CA VAL A 366 3.43 15.69 -2.64
C VAL A 366 3.98 16.95 -3.31
N LYS A 367 5.22 17.33 -3.00
CA LYS A 367 5.97 18.33 -3.76
C LYS A 367 6.95 17.60 -4.68
N PRO A 368 6.72 17.59 -5.98
CA PRO A 368 7.55 16.86 -6.92
C PRO A 368 9.05 17.18 -6.80
N ASN A 369 9.88 16.16 -6.98
CA ASN A 369 11.36 16.21 -7.01
C ASN A 369 12.07 16.67 -5.72
N THR A 370 11.46 17.50 -4.89
CA THR A 370 12.13 18.14 -3.74
C THR A 370 11.43 17.90 -2.40
N GLY A 371 10.18 17.45 -2.40
CA GLY A 371 9.40 17.24 -1.19
C GLY A 371 9.85 16.03 -0.37
N ASN A 372 9.55 16.07 0.93
CA ASN A 372 9.79 14.97 1.87
C ASN A 372 8.53 14.17 2.17
N GLN A 373 7.34 14.78 1.97
CA GLN A 373 6.08 14.12 2.21
C GLN A 373 5.74 13.17 1.06
N VAL A 374 5.41 11.94 1.40
CA VAL A 374 5.12 10.87 0.45
C VAL A 374 3.72 10.33 0.67
N ILE A 375 3.02 10.08 -0.42
CA ILE A 375 1.69 9.51 -0.44
C ILE A 375 1.65 8.27 -1.34
N MET A 376 0.82 7.31 -0.94
CA MET A 376 0.34 6.25 -1.80
C MET A 376 -1.03 6.67 -2.34
N VAL A 377 -1.15 6.73 -3.65
CA VAL A 377 -2.44 6.86 -4.35
C VAL A 377 -2.87 5.46 -4.75
N ALA A 378 -3.88 4.95 -4.09
CA ALA A 378 -4.43 3.63 -4.36
C ALA A 378 -5.73 3.75 -5.17
N TYR A 379 -5.95 2.83 -6.10
CA TYR A 379 -7.04 2.90 -7.07
C TYR A 379 -8.16 1.91 -6.74
N ARG A 380 -9.39 2.42 -6.72
CA ARG A 380 -10.62 1.62 -6.66
C ARG A 380 -11.19 1.50 -8.07
N TRP A 381 -11.02 0.33 -8.67
CA TRP A 381 -11.45 0.06 -10.05
C TRP A 381 -12.94 -0.32 -10.09
N MET A 382 -13.82 0.66 -9.82
CA MET A 382 -15.25 0.40 -9.64
C MET A 382 -15.91 -0.29 -10.83
N PHE A 383 -15.39 -0.11 -12.05
CA PHE A 383 -15.87 -0.78 -13.25
C PHE A 383 -15.58 -2.31 -13.28
N GLY A 384 -14.58 -2.77 -12.52
CA GLY A 384 -14.18 -4.18 -12.45
C GLY A 384 -14.91 -4.98 -11.37
N TRP A 385 -15.67 -4.32 -10.49
CA TRP A 385 -16.29 -4.97 -9.34
C TRP A 385 -17.75 -5.36 -9.63
N ALA A 386 -18.12 -6.59 -9.25
CA ALA A 386 -19.50 -7.04 -9.40
C ALA A 386 -20.46 -6.17 -8.57
N GLY A 387 -21.50 -5.64 -9.22
CA GLY A 387 -22.53 -4.82 -8.59
C GLY A 387 -22.16 -3.35 -8.37
N THR A 388 -21.01 -2.89 -8.86
CA THR A 388 -20.64 -1.48 -8.93
C THR A 388 -20.73 -1.02 -10.38
N GLU A 389 -21.64 -0.12 -10.70
CA GLU A 389 -21.96 0.19 -12.09
C GLU A 389 -21.57 1.61 -12.53
N ASN A 390 -20.89 2.38 -11.69
CA ASN A 390 -20.60 3.76 -12.03
C ASN A 390 -19.48 3.92 -13.06
N GLY A 391 -18.72 2.84 -13.39
CA GLY A 391 -17.71 2.83 -14.45
C GLY A 391 -16.53 3.77 -14.21
N THR A 392 -16.38 4.31 -13.01
CA THR A 392 -15.34 5.27 -12.64
C THR A 392 -14.22 4.59 -11.84
N THR A 393 -13.06 5.22 -11.84
CA THR A 393 -11.98 4.91 -10.89
C THR A 393 -12.03 5.94 -9.77
N GLU A 394 -12.03 5.47 -8.54
CA GLU A 394 -11.89 6.32 -7.36
C GLU A 394 -10.47 6.18 -6.83
N GLU A 395 -10.00 7.20 -6.12
CA GLU A 395 -8.69 7.21 -5.50
C GLU A 395 -8.80 7.12 -3.97
N ARG A 396 -7.75 6.57 -3.34
CA ARG A 396 -7.48 6.65 -1.91
C ARG A 396 -6.13 7.29 -1.70
N LEU A 397 -6.07 8.30 -0.84
CA LEU A 397 -4.85 8.98 -0.48
C LEU A 397 -4.38 8.47 0.88
N LEU A 398 -3.23 7.79 0.90
CA LEU A 398 -2.67 7.16 2.10
C LEU A 398 -1.29 7.77 2.36
N PRO A 399 -1.15 8.66 3.35
CA PRO A 399 0.15 9.22 3.75
C PRO A 399 1.11 8.12 4.20
N VAL A 400 2.32 8.10 3.61
CA VAL A 400 3.32 7.06 3.91
C VAL A 400 4.39 7.60 4.85
N THR A 401 4.60 6.91 5.95
CA THR A 401 5.68 7.19 6.92
C THR A 401 6.80 6.19 6.75
N PHE A 402 8.05 6.64 6.87
CA PHE A 402 9.25 5.82 6.68
C PHE A 402 10.17 5.89 7.90
N SER A 403 10.86 4.80 8.17
CA SER A 403 11.93 4.72 9.16
C SER A 403 12.91 3.61 8.79
N ASN A 404 14.08 3.96 8.25
CA ASN A 404 15.21 3.05 7.99
C ASN A 404 14.82 1.67 7.39
N GLY A 405 14.24 1.68 6.20
CA GLY A 405 13.79 0.45 5.51
C GLY A 405 12.38 -0.03 5.90
N TYR A 406 11.77 0.57 6.92
CA TYR A 406 10.38 0.34 7.29
C TYR A 406 9.47 1.40 6.66
N ALA A 407 8.31 0.98 6.13
CA ALA A 407 7.29 1.87 5.61
C ALA A 407 5.93 1.48 6.18
N PHE A 408 5.11 2.49 6.46
CA PHE A 408 3.77 2.30 7.01
C PHE A 408 2.80 3.34 6.45
N TYR A 409 1.54 2.94 6.28
CA TYR A 409 0.39 3.83 6.14
C TYR A 409 -0.84 3.23 6.81
N ASP A 410 -1.78 4.10 7.18
CA ASP A 410 -3.11 3.71 7.67
C ASP A 410 -4.18 4.51 6.92
N TYR A 411 -5.44 4.14 7.11
CA TYR A 411 -6.57 4.83 6.52
C TYR A 411 -7.06 5.95 7.44
N PHE A 412 -7.30 7.10 6.82
CA PHE A 412 -7.98 8.24 7.42
C PHE A 412 -9.06 8.71 6.46
N ASP A 413 -10.24 9.09 6.98
CA ASP A 413 -11.35 9.54 6.12
C ASP A 413 -11.01 10.79 5.33
N GLN A 414 -10.15 11.65 5.88
CA GLN A 414 -9.68 12.85 5.20
C GLN A 414 -8.17 13.01 5.34
N VAL A 415 -7.57 13.64 4.34
CA VAL A 415 -6.16 14.04 4.34
C VAL A 415 -6.07 15.48 3.89
N LEU A 416 -5.44 16.33 4.71
CA LEU A 416 -5.11 17.70 4.35
C LEU A 416 -3.74 17.73 3.68
N TYR A 417 -3.58 18.50 2.60
CA TYR A 417 -2.29 18.60 1.93
C TYR A 417 -2.04 19.95 1.31
N SER A 418 -0.77 20.30 1.18
CA SER A 418 -0.27 21.43 0.39
C SER A 418 1.03 21.01 -0.31
N ALA A 419 1.01 20.98 -1.63
CA ALA A 419 2.21 20.69 -2.40
C ALA A 419 3.24 21.83 -2.33
N ASN A 420 2.78 23.08 -2.25
CA ASN A 420 3.67 24.24 -2.15
C ASN A 420 4.49 24.20 -0.86
N ASP A 421 3.86 23.82 0.24
CA ASP A 421 4.47 23.80 1.58
C ASP A 421 5.06 22.43 1.94
N ASP A 422 4.89 21.41 1.06
CA ASP A 422 5.29 20.02 1.30
C ASP A 422 4.65 19.46 2.59
N VAL A 423 3.34 19.59 2.71
CA VAL A 423 2.57 19.19 3.89
C VAL A 423 1.56 18.12 3.54
N VAL A 424 1.47 17.11 4.38
CA VAL A 424 0.42 16.09 4.40
C VAL A 424 0.04 15.80 5.84
N VAL A 425 -1.23 16.00 6.19
CA VAL A 425 -1.74 15.79 7.54
C VAL A 425 -3.01 14.92 7.48
N PRO A 426 -2.96 13.70 7.99
CA PRO A 426 -4.15 12.88 8.18
C PRO A 426 -5.13 13.52 9.18
N VAL A 427 -6.44 13.33 8.94
CA VAL A 427 -7.51 13.78 9.83
C VAL A 427 -8.27 12.56 10.37
N GLN A 428 -8.32 12.41 11.67
CA GLN A 428 -9.05 11.33 12.35
C GLN A 428 -10.35 11.88 12.98
N ASP A 429 -11.46 11.17 12.78
CA ASP A 429 -12.77 11.58 13.31
C ASP A 429 -13.00 11.05 14.73
N GLY A 430 -12.35 11.68 15.71
CA GLY A 430 -12.38 11.31 17.11
C GLY A 430 -11.20 10.42 17.55
N LYS A 431 -11.15 10.08 18.83
CA LYS A 431 -10.14 9.17 19.41
C LYS A 431 -10.50 7.71 19.09
N LEU A 432 -9.49 6.85 18.92
CA LEU A 432 -9.66 5.41 18.75
C LEU A 432 -10.03 4.79 20.11
N LEU A 433 -11.27 4.33 20.22
CA LEU A 433 -11.86 3.86 21.48
C LEU A 433 -11.78 2.34 21.67
N SER A 434 -11.70 1.57 20.57
CA SER A 434 -11.85 0.10 20.60
C SER A 434 -10.58 -0.67 20.83
N GLN A 435 -9.40 -0.10 20.55
CA GLN A 435 -8.15 -0.86 20.52
C GLN A 435 -7.82 -1.46 21.88
N GLY A 436 -7.58 -2.78 21.91
CA GLY A 436 -7.25 -3.52 23.12
C GLY A 436 -8.38 -3.62 24.17
N LYS A 437 -9.58 -3.13 23.85
CA LYS A 437 -10.76 -3.25 24.71
C LYS A 437 -11.34 -4.66 24.69
N PRO A 438 -12.05 -5.11 25.75
CA PRO A 438 -12.66 -6.43 25.78
C PRO A 438 -13.60 -6.68 24.61
N ALA A 439 -13.27 -7.65 23.77
CA ALA A 439 -14.11 -8.06 22.64
C ALA A 439 -14.67 -9.46 22.86
N THR A 440 -15.87 -9.68 22.33
CA THR A 440 -16.54 -10.98 22.34
C THR A 440 -17.25 -11.20 21.00
N ALA A 441 -17.48 -12.45 20.65
CA ALA A 441 -18.20 -12.82 19.44
C ALA A 441 -19.17 -13.95 19.71
N GLN A 442 -20.12 -14.18 18.79
CA GLN A 442 -21.06 -15.30 18.89
C GLN A 442 -20.34 -16.63 18.98
N THR A 443 -19.29 -16.80 18.18
CA THR A 443 -18.38 -17.94 18.19
C THR A 443 -16.97 -17.48 17.87
N ALA A 444 -15.97 -18.28 18.24
CA ALA A 444 -14.58 -18.07 17.84
C ALA A 444 -13.88 -19.42 17.74
N THR A 445 -12.85 -19.51 16.89
CA THR A 445 -11.91 -20.63 16.92
C THR A 445 -10.95 -20.43 18.11
N GLY A 446 -10.38 -21.52 18.62
CA GLY A 446 -9.45 -21.43 19.78
C GLY A 446 -8.15 -20.69 19.47
N THR A 447 -7.78 -20.57 18.19
CA THR A 447 -6.54 -19.90 17.73
C THR A 447 -6.76 -18.46 17.26
N ASN A 448 -8.01 -18.06 16.97
CA ASN A 448 -8.37 -16.76 16.42
C ASN A 448 -9.50 -16.13 17.23
N PRO A 449 -9.22 -15.70 18.46
CA PRO A 449 -10.21 -15.16 19.38
C PRO A 449 -10.73 -13.77 18.95
N ALA A 450 -11.84 -13.34 19.56
CA ALA A 450 -12.50 -12.09 19.21
C ALA A 450 -11.62 -10.84 19.33
N ASN A 451 -10.69 -10.81 20.30
CA ASN A 451 -9.79 -9.68 20.52
C ASN A 451 -8.73 -9.49 19.44
N TYR A 452 -8.52 -10.46 18.54
CA TYR A 452 -7.66 -10.25 17.37
C TYR A 452 -8.26 -9.27 16.34
N ALA A 453 -9.55 -8.99 16.41
CA ALA A 453 -10.17 -8.01 15.54
C ALA A 453 -10.17 -6.58 16.11
N ASN A 454 -9.45 -6.29 17.19
CA ASN A 454 -9.25 -4.94 17.72
C ASN A 454 -7.92 -4.78 18.47
N ASP A 455 -6.90 -5.54 18.06
CA ASP A 455 -5.58 -5.52 18.71
C ASP A 455 -4.60 -4.51 18.08
N GLY A 456 -4.97 -3.88 16.94
CA GLY A 456 -4.12 -2.94 16.21
C GLY A 456 -3.12 -3.63 15.29
N ASN A 457 -3.42 -4.84 14.82
CA ASN A 457 -2.58 -5.61 13.93
C ASN A 457 -3.38 -6.18 12.75
N TYR A 458 -3.15 -5.66 11.55
CA TYR A 458 -3.82 -6.16 10.34
C TYR A 458 -3.37 -7.56 9.87
N GLN A 459 -2.49 -8.25 10.62
CA GLN A 459 -2.03 -9.60 10.32
C GLN A 459 -2.65 -10.66 11.25
N THR A 460 -3.40 -10.24 12.25
CA THR A 460 -4.20 -11.10 13.14
C THR A 460 -5.67 -10.99 12.76
N GLU A 461 -6.45 -12.03 12.96
CA GLU A 461 -7.88 -12.02 12.62
C GLU A 461 -8.72 -12.80 13.62
N TRP A 462 -9.93 -12.32 13.86
CA TRP A 462 -10.97 -13.14 14.45
C TRP A 462 -11.58 -14.06 13.40
N ILE A 463 -11.78 -15.33 13.76
CA ILE A 463 -12.49 -16.32 12.95
C ILE A 463 -13.64 -16.91 13.77
N GLY A 464 -14.88 -16.70 13.33
CA GLY A 464 -16.04 -17.37 13.87
C GLY A 464 -16.13 -18.83 13.42
N THR A 465 -16.97 -19.61 14.08
CA THR A 465 -17.25 -21.01 13.73
C THR A 465 -18.68 -21.18 13.27
N GLY A 466 -18.89 -22.17 12.41
CA GLY A 466 -20.23 -22.50 11.88
C GLY A 466 -20.50 -21.84 10.54
N SER A 467 -21.55 -22.34 9.90
CA SER A 467 -21.93 -22.02 8.53
C SER A 467 -23.28 -21.32 8.42
N SER A 468 -23.94 -21.07 9.53
CA SER A 468 -25.25 -20.45 9.56
C SER A 468 -25.14 -18.96 9.87
N TRP A 469 -25.67 -18.13 9.03
CA TRP A 469 -25.80 -16.70 9.23
C TRP A 469 -27.13 -16.39 9.97
N PRO A 470 -27.21 -15.28 10.75
CA PRO A 470 -26.20 -14.24 10.96
C PRO A 470 -25.15 -14.58 12.03
N HIS A 471 -24.06 -13.78 12.08
CA HIS A 471 -23.01 -13.82 13.10
C HIS A 471 -22.80 -12.42 13.67
N TRP A 472 -22.24 -12.33 14.90
CA TRP A 472 -21.87 -11.04 15.46
C TRP A 472 -20.50 -11.08 16.16
N TRP A 473 -19.86 -9.92 16.11
CA TRP A 473 -18.71 -9.53 16.93
C TRP A 473 -19.03 -8.23 17.64
N LYS A 474 -18.56 -8.03 18.89
CA LYS A 474 -18.77 -6.79 19.64
C LYS A 474 -17.62 -6.45 20.55
N VAL A 475 -17.47 -5.15 20.88
CA VAL A 475 -16.51 -4.59 21.82
C VAL A 475 -17.22 -3.87 22.96
N ASP A 476 -16.65 -3.92 24.18
CA ASP A 476 -17.03 -3.12 25.35
C ASP A 476 -16.04 -1.96 25.50
N LEU A 477 -16.44 -0.75 25.24
CA LEU A 477 -15.60 0.45 25.32
C LEU A 477 -15.30 0.87 26.78
N GLY A 478 -15.98 0.27 27.77
CA GLY A 478 -15.80 0.51 29.21
C GLY A 478 -16.75 1.56 29.79
N SER A 479 -17.05 2.61 29.07
CA SER A 479 -18.01 3.67 29.39
C SER A 479 -18.86 4.05 28.18
N VAL A 480 -19.90 4.83 28.39
CA VAL A 480 -20.67 5.40 27.29
C VAL A 480 -19.85 6.49 26.63
N GLN A 481 -19.71 6.42 25.31
CA GLN A 481 -18.97 7.35 24.45
C GLN A 481 -19.86 7.80 23.31
N GLU A 482 -19.66 8.99 22.74
CA GLU A 482 -20.29 9.38 21.49
C GLU A 482 -19.49 8.79 20.32
N ILE A 483 -20.09 7.87 19.58
CA ILE A 483 -19.43 7.18 18.45
C ILE A 483 -19.61 8.02 17.18
N HIS A 484 -18.50 8.28 16.48
CA HIS A 484 -18.50 9.07 15.24
C HIS A 484 -18.27 8.23 14.00
N ASN A 485 -17.40 7.21 14.09
CA ASN A 485 -17.01 6.42 12.93
C ASN A 485 -16.67 4.97 13.35
N VAL A 486 -16.96 4.02 12.47
CA VAL A 486 -16.56 2.62 12.60
C VAL A 486 -15.88 2.18 11.30
N GLN A 487 -14.62 1.80 11.40
CA GLN A 487 -13.84 1.25 10.29
C GLN A 487 -13.71 -0.26 10.48
N ILE A 488 -13.94 -1.02 9.40
CA ILE A 488 -13.89 -2.47 9.45
C ILE A 488 -13.02 -2.98 8.31
N SER A 489 -11.92 -3.66 8.66
CA SER A 489 -11.12 -4.44 7.73
C SER A 489 -11.66 -5.85 7.65
N TRP A 490 -12.41 -6.12 6.60
CA TRP A 490 -13.02 -7.40 6.31
C TRP A 490 -11.99 -8.39 5.79
N TRP A 491 -12.12 -9.64 6.17
CA TRP A 491 -11.30 -10.68 5.59
C TRP A 491 -11.55 -10.80 4.08
N MET A 492 -10.46 -10.81 3.33
CA MET A 492 -10.42 -11.02 1.90
C MET A 492 -9.05 -11.53 1.49
N GLN A 493 -8.97 -12.38 0.47
CA GLN A 493 -7.72 -12.79 -0.16
C GLN A 493 -7.93 -13.06 -1.65
N LYS A 494 -6.83 -13.11 -2.43
CA LYS A 494 -6.85 -13.43 -3.86
C LYS A 494 -7.60 -14.74 -4.13
N GLY A 495 -8.52 -14.70 -5.09
CA GLY A 495 -9.37 -15.83 -5.47
C GLY A 495 -10.58 -16.06 -4.55
N SER A 496 -10.70 -15.24 -3.52
CA SER A 496 -11.82 -15.25 -2.57
C SER A 496 -12.27 -13.82 -2.25
N GLU A 497 -12.22 -12.95 -3.25
CA GLU A 497 -12.69 -11.58 -3.12
C GLU A 497 -14.19 -11.55 -2.87
N GLY A 498 -14.60 -10.79 -1.86
CA GLY A 498 -15.98 -10.73 -1.47
C GLY A 498 -16.30 -9.56 -0.56
N PHE A 499 -17.57 -9.43 -0.26
CA PHE A 499 -18.10 -8.38 0.59
C PHE A 499 -19.06 -8.93 1.63
N TYR A 500 -19.18 -8.21 2.74
CA TYR A 500 -20.07 -8.53 3.86
C TYR A 500 -21.29 -7.62 3.82
N LYS A 501 -22.46 -8.19 4.11
CA LYS A 501 -23.69 -7.46 4.41
C LYS A 501 -23.87 -7.45 5.91
N TYR A 502 -24.01 -6.28 6.50
CA TYR A 502 -23.93 -6.13 7.95
C TYR A 502 -24.77 -4.95 8.46
N LYS A 503 -24.87 -4.89 9.78
CA LYS A 503 -25.42 -3.75 10.52
C LYS A 503 -24.44 -3.38 11.63
N ILE A 504 -24.44 -2.11 11.99
CA ILE A 504 -23.76 -1.62 13.19
C ILE A 504 -24.86 -1.35 14.22
N GLU A 505 -24.75 -2.00 15.36
CA GLU A 505 -25.69 -1.86 16.45
C GLU A 505 -24.95 -1.35 17.70
N THR A 506 -25.63 -0.49 18.46
CA THR A 506 -25.09 0.16 19.65
C THR A 506 -25.94 -0.15 20.87
N SER A 507 -25.31 -0.14 22.05
CA SER A 507 -25.99 -0.33 23.32
C SER A 507 -25.24 0.37 24.46
N THR A 508 -25.97 0.85 25.45
CA THR A 508 -25.40 1.38 26.69
C THR A 508 -25.35 0.35 27.82
N ASP A 509 -26.14 -0.73 27.74
CA ASP A 509 -26.35 -1.72 28.81
C ASP A 509 -26.05 -3.17 28.39
N ASN A 510 -25.66 -3.42 27.14
CA ASN A 510 -25.43 -4.76 26.55
C ASN A 510 -26.67 -5.67 26.50
N VAL A 511 -27.86 -5.11 26.71
CA VAL A 511 -29.13 -5.83 26.69
C VAL A 511 -30.06 -5.26 25.61
N ASN A 512 -30.22 -3.94 25.64
CA ASN A 512 -31.04 -3.21 24.68
C ASN A 512 -30.15 -2.68 23.56
N TRP A 513 -30.41 -3.15 22.33
CA TRP A 513 -29.61 -2.82 21.15
C TRP A 513 -30.42 -1.95 20.19
N THR A 514 -29.77 -0.92 19.67
CA THR A 514 -30.30 -0.03 18.65
C THR A 514 -29.49 -0.21 17.36
N GLU A 515 -30.19 -0.38 16.24
CA GLU A 515 -29.54 -0.34 14.93
C GLU A 515 -29.11 1.12 14.65
N ALA A 516 -27.80 1.35 14.68
CA ALA A 516 -27.23 2.66 14.39
C ALA A 516 -26.99 2.84 12.87
N LEU A 517 -26.72 1.75 12.15
CA LEU A 517 -26.50 1.79 10.72
C LEU A 517 -26.82 0.44 10.05
N ASP A 518 -27.56 0.49 8.92
CA ASP A 518 -27.84 -0.67 8.07
C ASP A 518 -26.96 -0.62 6.80
N ARG A 519 -26.11 -1.64 6.63
CA ARG A 519 -25.26 -1.92 5.47
C ARG A 519 -25.57 -3.26 4.82
N THR A 520 -26.81 -3.71 4.88
CA THR A 520 -27.25 -4.94 4.18
C THR A 520 -27.23 -4.80 2.66
N ASN A 521 -27.06 -3.60 2.14
CA ASN A 521 -26.82 -3.30 0.72
C ASN A 521 -25.33 -3.12 0.36
N ASN A 522 -24.38 -3.32 1.30
CA ASN A 522 -22.95 -3.14 1.04
C ASN A 522 -22.45 -4.01 -0.12
N THR A 523 -21.61 -3.42 -0.97
CA THR A 523 -20.89 -4.07 -2.07
C THR A 523 -19.39 -3.74 -2.08
N SER A 524 -18.88 -3.03 -1.05
CA SER A 524 -17.46 -2.72 -0.92
C SER A 524 -16.67 -3.93 -0.44
N TYR A 525 -15.54 -4.19 -1.09
CA TYR A 525 -14.66 -5.32 -0.81
C TYR A 525 -13.58 -4.95 0.21
N GLY A 526 -13.37 -5.80 1.17
CA GLY A 526 -12.20 -5.80 2.06
C GLY A 526 -12.09 -4.67 3.09
N PHE A 527 -12.82 -3.55 2.92
CA PHE A 527 -12.80 -2.45 3.88
C PHE A 527 -14.03 -1.56 3.77
N THR A 528 -14.51 -1.08 4.92
CA THR A 528 -15.57 -0.06 5.03
C THR A 528 -15.23 0.96 6.12
N SER A 529 -15.60 2.22 5.90
CA SER A 529 -15.60 3.30 6.89
C SER A 529 -16.98 3.90 6.96
N ASP A 530 -17.60 3.87 8.11
CA ASP A 530 -19.01 4.21 8.34
C ASP A 530 -19.14 5.30 9.39
N THR A 531 -19.60 6.49 8.96
CA THR A 531 -19.93 7.59 9.87
C THR A 531 -21.29 7.35 10.51
N LEU A 532 -21.38 7.58 11.80
CA LEU A 532 -22.60 7.52 12.58
C LEU A 532 -22.53 8.54 13.73
N SER A 533 -23.65 8.70 14.47
CA SER A 533 -23.69 9.46 15.72
C SER A 533 -24.59 8.69 16.67
N SER A 534 -23.99 8.10 17.69
CA SER A 534 -24.72 7.27 18.64
C SER A 534 -23.97 7.16 19.97
N PRO A 535 -24.61 7.50 21.10
CA PRO A 535 -24.04 7.23 22.40
C PRO A 535 -24.03 5.72 22.68
N ALA A 536 -22.86 5.15 22.96
CA ALA A 536 -22.73 3.72 23.20
C ALA A 536 -21.58 3.37 24.13
N ARG A 537 -21.77 2.36 24.97
CA ARG A 537 -20.68 1.62 25.62
C ARG A 537 -20.30 0.37 24.83
N TYR A 538 -21.27 -0.23 24.14
CA TYR A 538 -21.08 -1.45 23.36
C TYR A 538 -21.37 -1.17 21.90
N VAL A 539 -20.45 -1.61 21.03
CA VAL A 539 -20.63 -1.57 19.57
C VAL A 539 -20.60 -3.00 19.06
N ARG A 540 -21.62 -3.39 18.30
CA ARG A 540 -21.76 -4.73 17.71
C ARG A 540 -21.80 -4.65 16.19
N ILE A 541 -20.97 -5.47 15.54
CA ILE A 541 -21.05 -5.71 14.10
C ILE A 541 -21.87 -6.96 13.88
N GLN A 542 -23.10 -6.78 13.42
CA GLN A 542 -24.03 -7.84 13.10
C GLN A 542 -23.90 -8.19 11.61
N MET A 543 -23.25 -9.30 11.30
CA MET A 543 -22.99 -9.76 9.93
C MET A 543 -24.14 -10.64 9.45
N GLU A 544 -24.88 -10.20 8.46
CA GLU A 544 -26.04 -10.89 7.90
C GLU A 544 -25.65 -11.94 6.85
N SER A 545 -24.62 -11.68 6.07
CA SER A 545 -24.06 -12.61 5.10
C SER A 545 -22.72 -12.12 4.56
N ALA A 546 -21.94 -13.05 3.96
CA ALA A 546 -20.79 -12.70 3.13
C ALA A 546 -20.97 -13.33 1.74
N LYS A 547 -20.55 -12.65 0.69
CA LYS A 547 -20.69 -13.08 -0.71
C LYS A 547 -19.37 -13.03 -1.43
N LEU A 548 -19.05 -14.11 -2.16
CA LEU A 548 -17.95 -14.12 -3.13
C LEU A 548 -18.40 -13.49 -4.45
N HIS A 549 -17.54 -12.69 -5.09
CA HIS A 549 -17.85 -12.07 -6.36
C HIS A 549 -18.06 -13.09 -7.50
N ASN A 550 -17.23 -14.14 -7.52
CA ASN A 550 -17.26 -15.16 -8.57
C ASN A 550 -18.24 -16.31 -8.29
N ASN A 551 -18.79 -16.40 -7.08
CA ASN A 551 -19.80 -17.37 -6.70
C ASN A 551 -20.72 -16.80 -5.61
N PRO A 552 -21.76 -16.05 -5.99
CA PRO A 552 -22.68 -15.44 -5.03
C PRO A 552 -23.45 -16.42 -4.14
N SER A 553 -23.45 -17.71 -4.47
CA SER A 553 -24.03 -18.78 -3.64
C SER A 553 -23.10 -19.25 -2.54
N ASN A 554 -21.78 -19.01 -2.68
CA ASN A 554 -20.81 -19.32 -1.65
C ASN A 554 -20.69 -18.18 -0.65
N TRP A 555 -20.31 -18.55 0.56
CA TRP A 555 -20.13 -17.65 1.69
C TRP A 555 -18.89 -18.09 2.48
N TYR A 556 -18.35 -17.15 3.23
CA TYR A 556 -17.24 -17.43 4.13
C TYR A 556 -17.72 -17.87 5.50
N THR A 557 -16.82 -18.49 6.27
CA THR A 557 -16.85 -18.37 7.73
C THR A 557 -16.67 -16.89 8.09
N PRO A 558 -17.41 -16.34 9.09
CA PRO A 558 -17.27 -14.94 9.46
C PRO A 558 -15.85 -14.66 9.97
N ARG A 559 -15.20 -13.64 9.41
CA ARG A 559 -13.81 -13.29 9.73
C ARG A 559 -13.61 -11.78 9.64
N LEU A 560 -12.86 -11.23 10.59
CA LEU A 560 -12.49 -9.82 10.65
C LEU A 560 -10.99 -9.69 10.91
N TRP A 561 -10.31 -8.86 10.14
CA TRP A 561 -8.94 -8.47 10.44
C TRP A 561 -8.90 -7.44 11.55
N GLU A 562 -9.65 -6.32 11.42
CA GLU A 562 -9.60 -5.25 12.40
C GLU A 562 -10.91 -4.44 12.41
N VAL A 563 -11.37 -4.04 13.58
CA VAL A 563 -12.51 -3.13 13.81
C VAL A 563 -12.04 -1.96 14.67
N LYS A 564 -12.05 -0.78 14.09
CA LYS A 564 -11.73 0.48 14.77
C LYS A 564 -13.01 1.26 15.03
N VAL A 565 -13.26 1.62 16.27
CA VAL A 565 -14.37 2.49 16.68
C VAL A 565 -13.79 3.81 17.17
N PHE A 566 -14.22 4.88 16.53
CA PHE A 566 -13.77 6.25 16.84
C PHE A 566 -14.90 7.07 17.44
N GLY A 567 -14.56 7.98 18.36
CA GLY A 567 -15.54 8.83 18.98
C GLY A 567 -14.95 9.91 19.88
N ALA A 568 -15.82 10.69 20.52
CA ALA A 568 -15.44 11.61 21.57
C ALA A 568 -15.25 10.82 22.88
N ASP A 569 -14.11 11.04 23.52
CA ASP A 569 -13.90 10.61 24.90
C ASP A 569 -14.67 11.62 25.78
N GLU A 570 -15.78 11.24 26.34
CA GLU A 570 -16.48 12.08 27.33
C GLU A 570 -15.67 11.99 28.63
N GLU A 571 -15.06 13.14 29.03
CA GLU A 571 -14.39 13.32 30.30
C GLU A 571 -15.30 13.11 31.52
#